data_6dbbd1e84e62c48a2997576e7e50db53
#
_entry.id   6dbbd1e84e62c48a2997576e7e50db53
#
_cell.length_a   1.000
_cell.length_b   1.000
_cell.length_c   1.000
_cell.angle_alpha   90.00
_cell.angle_beta   90.00
_cell.angle_gamma   90.00
#
_symmetry.space_group_name_H-M   'P 1'
#
loop_
_entity.id
_entity.type
_entity.pdbx_description
1 polymer ?
#
loop_
_entity_poly.entity_id
_entity_poly.type
_entity_poly.pdbx_seq_one_letter_code
_entity_poly.pdbx_strand_id
1 'polypeptide(L)' 'MVTKTNNYPSLVKEIRKQLDLSQEDLARELGVSFATVNRWENGQVRPSKLAKAQINAFCSKTVGEGRLKLSGLWR' A
#
# COMPACT_ATOMS: atom_id res chain seq x y z
N MET A 1 7.39 -17.43 -5.87
CA MET A 1 7.27 -17.08 -5.83
C MET A 1 7.46 -16.11 -5.26
N VAL A 2 7.51 -15.58 -5.04
CA VAL A 2 7.90 -14.87 -4.56
C VAL A 2 7.77 -13.60 -4.85
N THR A 3 7.56 -13.17 -5.34
CA THR A 3 7.44 -11.97 -5.84
C THR A 3 6.42 -11.13 -5.23
N LYS A 4 5.79 -11.51 -4.25
CA LYS A 4 4.79 -10.78 -3.63
C LYS A 4 5.26 -9.45 -3.14
N THR A 5 6.49 -9.36 -2.73
CA THR A 5 7.00 -8.12 -2.21
C THR A 5 7.25 -7.08 -3.27
N ASN A 6 7.21 -7.47 -4.53
CA ASN A 6 7.43 -6.56 -5.63
C ASN A 6 6.15 -6.11 -6.28
N ASN A 7 5.03 -6.53 -5.79
CA ASN A 7 3.76 -6.23 -6.42
C ASN A 7 3.07 -5.06 -5.72
N TYR A 8 3.78 -3.97 -5.59
CA TYR A 8 3.25 -2.79 -4.92
C TYR A 8 2.07 -2.15 -5.64
N PRO A 9 2.04 -2.12 -6.98
CA PRO A 9 0.84 -1.56 -7.63
C PRO A 9 -0.44 -2.26 -7.20
N SER A 10 -0.42 -3.59 -7.18
CA SER A 10 -1.60 -4.35 -6.76
C SER A 10 -1.88 -4.20 -5.28
N LEU A 11 -0.83 -4.20 -4.47
CA LEU A 11 -0.98 -4.07 -3.03
C LEU A 11 -1.64 -2.75 -2.66
N VAL A 12 -1.15 -1.67 -3.24
CA VAL A 12 -1.68 -0.35 -2.92
C VAL A 12 -3.14 -0.23 -3.33
N LYS A 13 -3.49 -0.73 -4.51
CA LYS A 13 -4.88 -0.73 -4.96
C LYS A 13 -5.77 -1.56 -4.05
N GLU A 14 -5.27 -2.71 -3.61
CA GLU A 14 -6.04 -3.59 -2.76
C GLU A 14 -6.30 -2.97 -1.39
N ILE A 15 -5.29 -2.30 -0.84
CA ILE A 15 -5.47 -1.58 0.42
C ILE A 15 -6.58 -0.55 0.29
N ARG A 16 -6.54 0.23 -0.77
CA ARG A 16 -7.56 1.26 -0.98
C ARG A 16 -8.94 0.65 -1.13
N LYS A 17 -9.01 -0.43 -1.89
CA LYS A 17 -10.28 -1.09 -2.14
C LYS A 17 -10.90 -1.60 -0.85
N GLN A 18 -10.12 -2.29 -0.04
CA GLN A 18 -10.63 -2.87 1.19
C GLN A 18 -11.03 -1.82 2.21
N LEU A 19 -10.29 -0.72 2.27
CA LEU A 19 -10.54 0.32 3.26
C LEU A 19 -11.41 1.45 2.72
N ASP A 20 -11.82 1.34 1.46
CA ASP A 20 -12.66 2.33 0.81
C ASP A 20 -12.01 3.71 0.83
N LEU A 21 -10.73 3.76 0.45
CA LEU A 21 -9.96 4.99 0.46
C LEU A 21 -9.68 5.47 -0.96
N SER A 22 -9.72 6.78 -1.16
CA SER A 22 -9.24 7.36 -2.41
C SER A 22 -7.71 7.35 -2.38
N GLN A 23 -7.08 7.65 -3.51
CA GLN A 23 -5.63 7.81 -3.56
C GLN A 23 -5.18 8.92 -2.62
N GLU A 24 -5.94 10.01 -2.56
CA GLU A 24 -5.65 11.12 -1.66
C GLU A 24 -5.74 10.69 -0.19
N ASP A 25 -6.76 9.93 0.14
CA ASP A 25 -6.94 9.45 1.50
C ASP A 25 -5.77 8.57 1.93
N LEU A 26 -5.37 7.65 1.05
CA LEU A 26 -4.25 6.78 1.38
C LEU A 26 -2.95 7.56 1.47
N ALA A 27 -2.76 8.52 0.59
CA ALA A 27 -1.57 9.36 0.63
C ALA A 27 -1.46 10.06 1.99
N ARG A 28 -2.58 10.55 2.47
CA ARG A 28 -2.64 11.23 3.77
C ARG A 28 -2.31 10.27 4.91
N GLU A 29 -2.83 9.06 4.83
CA GLU A 29 -2.55 8.05 5.85
C GLU A 29 -1.08 7.66 5.88
N LEU A 30 -0.45 7.63 4.72
CA LEU A 30 0.94 7.21 4.63
C LEU A 30 1.93 8.37 4.74
N GLY A 31 1.45 9.60 4.73
CA GLY A 31 2.33 10.76 4.81
C GLY A 31 3.08 11.03 3.52
N VAL A 32 2.49 10.71 2.38
CA VAL A 32 3.10 10.96 1.07
C VAL A 32 2.14 11.76 0.21
N SER A 33 2.59 12.19 -0.97
CA SER A 33 1.73 12.96 -1.85
C SER A 33 0.80 12.06 -2.65
N PHE A 34 -0.29 12.64 -3.13
CA PHE A 34 -1.20 11.96 -4.04
C PHE A 34 -0.45 11.44 -5.27
N ALA A 35 0.43 12.26 -5.83
CA ALA A 35 1.18 11.87 -7.01
C ALA A 35 2.04 10.63 -6.75
N THR A 36 2.56 10.52 -5.55
CA THR A 36 3.37 9.37 -5.17
C THR A 36 2.53 8.09 -5.19
N VAL A 37 1.35 8.12 -4.57
CA VAL A 37 0.46 6.96 -4.57
C VAL A 37 0.05 6.60 -5.99
N ASN A 38 -0.26 7.62 -6.79
CA ASN A 38 -0.66 7.40 -8.17
C ASN A 38 0.44 6.71 -8.97
N ARG A 39 1.69 7.13 -8.79
CA ARG A 39 2.81 6.52 -9.51
C ARG A 39 3.05 5.09 -9.07
N TRP A 40 2.89 4.81 -7.78
CA TRP A 40 3.02 3.44 -7.30
C TRP A 40 1.97 2.54 -7.96
N GLU A 41 0.74 3.00 -8.02
CA GLU A 41 -0.35 2.19 -8.58
C GLU A 41 -0.19 1.97 -10.08
N ASN A 42 0.41 2.93 -10.75
CA ASN A 42 0.65 2.81 -12.19
C ASN A 42 1.95 2.08 -12.52
N GLY A 43 2.70 1.68 -11.51
CA GLY A 43 3.95 0.97 -11.72
C GLY A 43 5.07 1.84 -12.23
N GLN A 44 4.94 3.16 -12.13
CA GLN A 44 5.94 4.08 -12.67
C GLN A 44 7.16 4.20 -11.78
N VAL A 45 6.98 4.05 -10.47
CA VAL A 45 8.11 4.04 -9.54
C VAL A 45 7.84 3.01 -8.47
N ARG A 46 8.91 2.51 -7.88
CA ARG A 46 8.79 1.63 -6.73
C ARG A 46 8.86 2.46 -5.46
N PRO A 47 8.18 2.06 -4.40
CA PRO A 47 8.30 2.76 -3.13
C PRO A 47 9.75 2.74 -2.66
N SER A 48 10.20 3.86 -2.12
CA SER A 48 11.53 3.93 -1.51
C SER A 48 11.56 3.05 -0.27
N LYS A 49 12.75 2.83 0.26
CA LYS A 49 12.91 2.02 1.45
C LYS A 49 12.08 2.57 2.62
N LEU A 50 12.09 3.87 2.79
CA LEU A 50 11.31 4.50 3.83
C LEU A 50 9.81 4.34 3.57
N ALA A 51 9.40 4.51 2.32
CA ALA A 51 7.99 4.36 1.97
C ALA A 51 7.52 2.94 2.19
N LYS A 52 8.37 1.95 1.87
CA LYS A 52 8.03 0.55 2.12
C LYS A 52 7.78 0.31 3.60
N ALA A 53 8.62 0.90 4.45
CA ALA A 53 8.45 0.75 5.89
C ALA A 53 7.12 1.36 6.34
N GLN A 54 6.75 2.50 5.77
CA GLN A 54 5.47 3.13 6.10
C GLN A 54 4.28 2.32 5.63
N ILE A 55 4.38 1.76 4.42
CA ILE A 55 3.34 0.89 3.89
C ILE A 55 3.18 -0.34 4.78
N ASN A 56 4.31 -0.94 5.16
CA ASN A 56 4.28 -2.14 6.01
C ASN A 56 3.69 -1.85 7.38
N ALA A 57 4.04 -0.71 7.96
CA ALA A 57 3.51 -0.32 9.27
C ALA A 57 2.00 -0.11 9.19
N PHE A 58 1.54 0.55 8.13
CA PHE A 58 0.12 0.79 7.93
C PHE A 58 -0.64 -0.53 7.73
N CYS A 59 -0.07 -1.44 6.93
CA CYS A 59 -0.67 -2.74 6.71
C CYS A 59 -0.75 -3.55 8.00
N SER A 60 0.33 -3.57 8.77
CA SER A 60 0.34 -4.29 10.04
C SER A 60 -0.72 -3.77 10.99
N LYS A 61 -0.85 -2.46 11.06
CA LYS A 61 -1.83 -1.84 11.93
C LYS A 61 -3.25 -2.20 11.51
N THR A 62 -3.55 -2.07 10.23
CA THR A 62 -4.91 -2.31 9.75
C THR A 62 -5.27 -3.77 9.72
N VAL A 63 -4.31 -4.65 9.47
CA VAL A 63 -4.54 -6.09 9.58
C VAL A 63 -4.80 -6.46 11.04
N GLY A 64 -4.03 -5.88 11.95
CA GLY A 64 -4.20 -6.13 13.38
C GLY A 64 -5.54 -5.65 13.89
N GLU A 65 -6.10 -4.62 13.26
CA GLU A 65 -7.42 -4.09 13.63
C GLU A 65 -8.56 -4.87 12.97
N GLY A 66 -8.24 -5.85 12.14
CA GLY A 66 -9.25 -6.63 11.43
C GLY A 66 -9.87 -5.89 10.25
N ARG A 67 -9.28 -4.77 9.83
CA ARG A 67 -9.81 -3.95 8.72
C ARG A 67 -9.29 -4.37 7.36
N LEU A 68 -8.16 -5.04 7.32
CA LEU A 68 -7.47 -5.36 6.09
C LEU A 68 -7.08 -6.83 6.06
N LYS A 69 -7.32 -7.49 4.93
CA LYS A 69 -6.92 -8.88 4.73
C LYS A 69 -6.05 -8.97 3.49
N LEU A 70 -4.82 -9.38 3.66
CA LEU A 70 -3.84 -9.39 2.59
C LEU A 70 -3.23 -10.77 2.35
N SER A 71 -4.03 -11.80 2.39
CA SER A 71 -3.54 -13.15 2.24
C SER A 71 -2.75 -13.32 0.97
N GLY A 72 -1.49 -13.56 1.03
CA GLY A 72 -0.65 -13.84 -0.11
C GLY A 72 -0.21 -12.64 -0.93
N LEU A 73 -0.74 -11.48 -0.69
CA LEU A 73 -0.39 -10.32 -1.47
C LEU A 73 0.74 -9.52 -0.83
N TRP A 74 0.85 -9.56 0.45
CA TRP A 74 1.78 -8.77 1.23
C TRP A 74 2.74 -9.69 1.97
N ARG A 75 3.96 -9.30 2.12
CA ARG A 75 5.00 -10.02 2.78
C ARG A 75 5.63 -10.92 1.84
#